data_142a49afd8f88b442a7cac9bca4b774f
#
_entry.id   142a49afd8f88b442a7cac9bca4b774f
#
_cell.length_a   1.000
_cell.length_b   1.000
_cell.length_c   1.000
_cell.angle_alpha   90.00
_cell.angle_beta   90.00
_cell.angle_gamma   90.00
#
_symmetry.space_group_name_H-M   'P 1'
#
loop_
_entity.id
_entity.type
_entity.pdbx_description
1 polymer ?
#
loop_
_entity_poly.entity_id
_entity_poly.type
_entity_poly.pdbx_seq_one_letter_code
_entity_poly.pdbx_strand_id
1 'polypeptide(L)'
;NLEDRVRSLARDLLDAIAERGKTKIDFVREIAVPLPMRLICGLLGLPVEDEPFALRIANEAFASDDPELQRSGGARRDETVAEAFAYFTRLLADRRQSPRQDLLSVIATAEVDGKPIQDFEALSWAFLVMTAGIDTTRNSMGSGIVELLARPEQFERVRRDASLIPTAVEEIL
;
A
#
# COMPACT_ATOMS: atom_id res chain seq x y z
N ASN A 1 -14.72 -4.25 9.32
CA ASN A 1 -13.67 -3.64 10.11
C ASN A 1 -12.34 -3.74 9.34
N LEU A 2 -11.52 -2.66 9.37
CA LEU A 2 -10.23 -2.63 8.66
C LEU A 2 -9.24 -3.67 9.22
N GLU A 3 -9.21 -3.83 10.53
CA GLU A 3 -8.36 -4.82 11.19
C GLU A 3 -8.65 -6.24 10.72
N ASP A 4 -9.93 -6.62 10.63
CA ASP A 4 -10.31 -7.96 10.14
C ASP A 4 -9.84 -8.20 8.71
N ARG A 5 -9.93 -7.17 7.87
CA ARG A 5 -9.46 -7.23 6.48
C ARG A 5 -7.95 -7.38 6.38
N VAL A 6 -7.18 -6.60 7.16
CA VAL A 6 -5.72 -6.72 7.24
C VAL A 6 -5.34 -8.12 7.72
N ARG A 7 -6.00 -8.61 8.76
CA ARG A 7 -5.75 -9.92 9.35
C ARG A 7 -6.04 -11.07 8.38
N SER A 8 -7.13 -10.95 7.60
CA SER A 8 -7.44 -11.93 6.55
C SER A 8 -6.37 -11.93 5.45
N LEU A 9 -6.04 -10.76 4.90
CA LEU A 9 -5.01 -10.64 3.86
C LEU A 9 -3.65 -11.18 4.32
N ALA A 10 -3.27 -10.91 5.58
CA ALA A 10 -2.01 -11.41 6.14
C ALA A 10 -2.03 -12.95 6.24
N ARG A 11 -3.14 -13.56 6.67
CA ARG A 11 -3.30 -15.01 6.72
C ARG A 11 -3.21 -15.62 5.32
N ASP A 12 -3.96 -15.10 4.37
CA ASP A 12 -3.98 -15.60 2.99
C ASP A 12 -2.57 -15.59 2.37
N LEU A 13 -1.78 -14.55 2.63
CA LEU A 13 -0.38 -14.47 2.17
C LEU A 13 0.51 -15.51 2.86
N LEU A 14 0.38 -15.69 4.17
CA LEU A 14 1.17 -16.65 4.94
C LEU A 14 0.82 -18.09 4.57
N ASP A 15 -0.47 -18.39 4.40
CA ASP A 15 -0.95 -19.72 4.00
C ASP A 15 -0.44 -20.07 2.59
N ALA A 16 -0.53 -19.15 1.64
CA ALA A 16 0.01 -19.34 0.29
C ALA A 16 1.54 -19.56 0.27
N ILE A 17 2.28 -18.97 1.22
CA ILE A 17 3.72 -19.22 1.38
C ILE A 17 3.95 -20.61 1.98
N ALA A 18 3.18 -20.99 3.01
CA ALA A 18 3.31 -22.28 3.69
C ALA A 18 3.01 -23.45 2.74
N GLU A 19 1.96 -23.33 1.91
CA GLU A 19 1.60 -24.35 0.90
C GLU A 19 2.70 -24.63 -0.12
N ARG A 20 3.54 -23.62 -0.42
CA ARG A 20 4.67 -23.80 -1.36
C ARG A 20 5.84 -24.57 -0.77
N GLY A 21 5.85 -24.88 0.53
CA GLY A 21 6.87 -25.67 1.22
C GLY A 21 8.29 -25.09 1.14
N LYS A 22 8.43 -23.79 0.87
CA LYS A 22 9.74 -23.12 0.80
C LYS A 22 10.32 -22.93 2.19
N THR A 23 11.61 -23.25 2.34
CA THR A 23 12.37 -23.01 3.57
C THR A 23 12.94 -21.59 3.68
N LYS A 24 12.96 -20.85 2.58
CA LYS A 24 13.41 -19.46 2.50
C LYS A 24 12.44 -18.66 1.64
N ILE A 25 12.13 -17.45 2.09
CA ILE A 25 11.27 -16.50 1.40
C ILE A 25 11.96 -15.14 1.30
N ASP A 26 11.59 -14.38 0.28
CA ASP A 26 11.86 -12.96 0.21
C ASP A 26 10.72 -12.24 0.93
N PHE A 27 10.95 -11.82 2.19
CA PHE A 27 9.93 -11.19 3.02
C PHE A 27 9.35 -9.93 2.37
N VAL A 28 10.21 -9.11 1.78
CA VAL A 28 9.77 -7.86 1.15
C VAL A 28 8.86 -8.16 -0.04
N ARG A 29 9.29 -9.02 -0.93
CA ARG A 29 8.57 -9.34 -2.16
C ARG A 29 7.30 -10.16 -1.91
N GLU A 30 7.33 -11.06 -0.93
CA GLU A 30 6.24 -12.03 -0.73
C GLU A 30 5.24 -11.59 0.36
N ILE A 31 5.59 -10.65 1.22
CA ILE A 31 4.72 -10.17 2.32
C ILE A 31 4.63 -8.64 2.36
N ALA A 32 5.77 -7.94 2.55
CA ALA A 32 5.75 -6.52 2.85
C ALA A 32 5.23 -5.65 1.68
N VAL A 33 5.42 -6.06 0.44
CA VAL A 33 4.85 -5.39 -0.75
C VAL A 33 3.38 -5.78 -0.95
N PRO A 34 3.00 -7.08 -1.04
CA PRO A 34 1.62 -7.45 -1.36
C PRO A 34 0.59 -7.03 -0.32
N LEU A 35 0.93 -7.04 0.97
CA LEU A 35 -0.03 -6.77 2.04
C LEU A 35 -0.60 -5.34 1.97
N PRO A 36 0.21 -4.27 2.06
CA PRO A 36 -0.31 -2.91 1.95
C PRO A 36 -0.88 -2.60 0.56
N MET A 37 -0.28 -3.13 -0.50
CA MET A 37 -0.77 -2.94 -1.87
C MET A 37 -2.21 -3.44 -2.02
N ARG A 38 -2.49 -4.71 -1.68
CA ARG A 38 -3.83 -5.28 -1.77
C ARG A 38 -4.83 -4.57 -0.86
N LEU A 39 -4.39 -4.16 0.32
CA LEU A 39 -5.23 -3.41 1.25
C LEU A 39 -5.64 -2.06 0.64
N ILE A 40 -4.68 -1.26 0.18
CA ILE A 40 -4.92 0.07 -0.37
C ILE A 40 -5.71 0.01 -1.68
N CYS A 41 -5.33 -0.87 -2.62
CA CYS A 41 -6.08 -1.05 -3.85
C CYS A 41 -7.53 -1.46 -3.57
N GLY A 42 -7.73 -2.38 -2.64
CA GLY A 42 -9.07 -2.79 -2.25
C GLY A 42 -9.86 -1.74 -1.47
N LEU A 43 -9.24 -0.84 -0.70
CA LEU A 43 -9.91 0.31 -0.05
C LEU A 43 -10.32 1.36 -1.08
N LEU A 44 -9.46 1.62 -2.05
CA LEU A 44 -9.77 2.52 -3.17
C LEU A 44 -10.81 1.92 -4.13
N GLY A 45 -11.06 0.61 -4.08
CA GLY A 45 -11.95 -0.08 -5.01
C GLY A 45 -11.35 -0.25 -6.40
N LEU A 46 -10.02 -0.38 -6.48
CA LEU A 46 -9.32 -0.67 -7.73
C LEU A 46 -9.52 -2.14 -8.13
N PRO A 47 -9.62 -2.44 -9.44
CA PRO A 47 -9.58 -3.81 -9.93
C PRO A 47 -8.29 -4.53 -9.54
N VAL A 48 -8.36 -5.83 -9.27
CA VAL A 48 -7.18 -6.63 -8.87
C VAL A 48 -6.14 -6.67 -9.99
N GLU A 49 -6.57 -6.66 -11.24
CA GLU A 49 -5.72 -6.58 -12.43
C GLU A 49 -4.88 -5.31 -12.51
N ASP A 50 -5.28 -4.25 -11.80
CA ASP A 50 -4.57 -2.97 -11.76
C ASP A 50 -3.55 -2.87 -10.61
N GLU A 51 -3.45 -3.89 -9.74
CA GLU A 51 -2.44 -3.93 -8.66
C GLU A 51 -0.99 -3.73 -9.17
N PRO A 52 -0.56 -4.35 -10.30
CA PRO A 52 0.78 -4.10 -10.85
C PRO A 52 1.00 -2.65 -11.28
N PHE A 53 -0.04 -2.01 -11.82
CA PHE A 53 0.00 -0.58 -12.15
C PHE A 53 0.17 0.27 -10.90
N ALA A 54 -0.64 0.05 -9.86
CA ALA A 54 -0.57 0.77 -8.60
C ALA A 54 0.81 0.66 -7.95
N LEU A 55 1.39 -0.56 -7.92
CA LEU A 55 2.73 -0.80 -7.39
C LEU A 55 3.81 -0.07 -8.19
N ARG A 56 3.72 -0.08 -9.53
CA ARG A 56 4.68 0.64 -10.39
C ARG A 56 4.60 2.15 -10.12
N ILE A 57 3.41 2.73 -10.11
CA ILE A 57 3.22 4.16 -9.83
C ILE A 57 3.76 4.52 -8.44
N ALA A 58 3.47 3.73 -7.40
CA ALA A 58 3.99 3.97 -6.05
C ALA A 58 5.53 3.94 -6.02
N ASN A 59 6.15 2.96 -6.67
CA ASN A 59 7.61 2.88 -6.76
C ASN A 59 8.22 4.08 -7.51
N GLU A 60 7.69 4.44 -8.67
CA GLU A 60 8.21 5.53 -9.50
C GLU A 60 8.00 6.91 -8.86
N ALA A 61 6.89 7.10 -8.11
CA ALA A 61 6.61 8.36 -7.41
C ALA A 61 7.68 8.72 -6.37
N PHE A 62 8.29 7.71 -5.75
CA PHE A 62 9.31 7.88 -4.70
C PHE A 62 10.73 7.49 -5.13
N ALA A 63 10.91 7.03 -6.39
CA ALA A 63 12.17 6.51 -6.91
C ALA A 63 13.25 7.57 -7.19
N SER A 64 13.01 8.85 -6.91
CA SER A 64 13.92 9.94 -7.31
C SER A 64 15.34 9.78 -6.78
N ASP A 65 15.56 9.02 -5.70
CA ASP A 65 16.84 8.91 -5.02
C ASP A 65 17.39 7.46 -4.94
N ASP A 66 16.65 6.47 -5.45
CA ASP A 66 17.10 5.07 -5.43
C ASP A 66 17.76 4.65 -6.76
N PRO A 67 19.10 4.38 -6.78
CA PRO A 67 19.80 3.99 -7.98
C PRO A 67 19.32 2.67 -8.61
N GLU A 68 18.69 1.77 -7.82
CA GLU A 68 18.17 0.51 -8.35
C GLU A 68 16.85 0.71 -9.10
N LEU A 69 16.02 1.64 -8.65
CA LEU A 69 14.78 2.02 -9.31
C LEU A 69 15.02 2.92 -10.53
N GLN A 70 16.07 3.76 -10.49
CA GLN A 70 16.52 4.56 -11.65
C GLN A 70 17.02 3.71 -12.83
N ARG A 71 17.51 2.48 -12.58
CA ARG A 71 18.00 1.57 -13.64
C ARG A 71 16.88 1.00 -14.53
N SER A 72 15.64 1.12 -14.10
CA SER A 72 14.47 0.66 -14.87
C SER A 72 14.01 1.62 -15.97
N GLY A 73 14.84 2.60 -16.36
CA GLY A 73 14.53 3.58 -17.42
C GLY A 73 13.50 4.60 -16.94
N GLY A 74 13.77 5.24 -15.80
CA GLY A 74 12.86 6.08 -15.05
C GLY A 74 12.09 7.07 -15.91
N ALA A 75 10.79 6.84 -16.03
CA ALA A 75 9.85 7.87 -16.41
C ALA A 75 10.07 9.06 -15.47
N ARG A 76 10.04 10.26 -16.01
CA ARG A 76 10.16 11.46 -15.18
C ARG A 76 8.98 11.43 -14.22
N ARG A 77 9.19 11.81 -12.96
CA ARG A 77 8.14 11.86 -11.93
C ARG A 77 6.86 12.53 -12.44
N ASP A 78 7.02 13.57 -13.28
CA ASP A 78 5.89 14.28 -13.88
C ASP A 78 5.05 13.38 -14.80
N GLU A 79 5.68 12.47 -15.55
CA GLU A 79 5.00 11.51 -16.44
C GLU A 79 4.23 10.46 -15.62
N THR A 80 4.84 9.96 -14.54
CA THR A 80 4.20 9.03 -13.60
C THR A 80 2.98 9.65 -12.94
N VAL A 81 3.07 10.89 -12.47
CA VAL A 81 1.95 11.63 -11.89
C VAL A 81 0.86 11.86 -12.92
N ALA A 82 1.22 12.26 -14.14
CA ALA A 82 0.25 12.48 -15.21
C ALA A 82 -0.49 11.18 -15.60
N GLU A 83 0.22 10.04 -15.65
CA GLU A 83 -0.38 8.74 -15.92
C GLU A 83 -1.35 8.31 -14.79
N ALA A 84 -0.95 8.47 -13.54
CA ALA A 84 -1.81 8.20 -12.40
C ALA A 84 -3.07 9.10 -12.40
N PHE A 85 -2.91 10.37 -12.70
CA PHE A 85 -4.04 11.30 -12.79
C PHE A 85 -4.99 10.94 -13.93
N ALA A 86 -4.48 10.55 -15.10
CA ALA A 86 -5.30 10.07 -16.20
C ALA A 86 -6.09 8.79 -15.82
N TYR A 87 -5.46 7.89 -15.08
CA TYR A 87 -6.10 6.69 -14.54
C TYR A 87 -7.23 7.04 -13.56
N PHE A 88 -6.94 7.86 -12.54
CA PHE A 88 -7.94 8.25 -11.54
C PHE A 88 -9.05 9.13 -12.09
N THR A 89 -8.80 9.95 -13.11
CA THR A 89 -9.85 10.75 -13.78
C THR A 89 -11.01 9.87 -14.24
N ARG A 90 -10.69 8.74 -14.86
CA ARG A 90 -11.72 7.79 -15.35
C ARG A 90 -12.48 7.15 -14.19
N LEU A 91 -11.77 6.74 -13.14
CA LEU A 91 -12.38 6.08 -11.99
C LEU A 91 -13.26 7.05 -11.17
N LEU A 92 -12.80 8.27 -10.94
CA LEU A 92 -13.59 9.29 -10.22
C LEU A 92 -14.85 9.68 -11.01
N ALA A 93 -14.76 9.78 -12.35
CA ALA A 93 -15.93 10.01 -13.18
C ALA A 93 -16.96 8.89 -13.07
N ASP A 94 -16.51 7.62 -13.09
CA ASP A 94 -17.36 6.45 -12.86
C ASP A 94 -18.02 6.49 -11.48
N ARG A 95 -17.26 6.81 -10.43
CA ARG A 95 -17.75 6.87 -9.06
C ARG A 95 -18.73 8.02 -8.81
N ARG A 96 -18.59 9.15 -9.50
CA ARG A 96 -19.57 10.24 -9.44
C ARG A 96 -20.91 9.83 -10.04
N GLN A 97 -20.90 9.01 -11.09
CA GLN A 97 -22.13 8.53 -11.72
C GLN A 97 -22.74 7.33 -10.96
N SER A 98 -21.90 6.46 -10.44
CA SER A 98 -22.30 5.22 -9.78
C SER A 98 -21.44 4.97 -8.52
N PRO A 99 -21.74 5.64 -7.39
CA PRO A 99 -21.00 5.46 -6.15
C PRO A 99 -21.03 4.00 -5.67
N ARG A 100 -19.89 3.54 -5.10
CA ARG A 100 -19.70 2.21 -4.52
C ARG A 100 -19.28 2.34 -3.05
N GLN A 101 -19.12 1.20 -2.37
CA GLN A 101 -18.59 1.17 -0.99
C GLN A 101 -17.06 1.17 -1.01
N ASP A 102 -16.45 2.19 -1.60
CA ASP A 102 -15.00 2.36 -1.70
C ASP A 102 -14.57 3.80 -1.43
N LEU A 103 -13.28 3.99 -1.18
CA LEU A 103 -12.73 5.30 -0.82
C LEU A 103 -12.74 6.26 -2.03
N LEU A 104 -12.61 5.74 -3.27
CA LEU A 104 -12.76 6.59 -4.46
C LEU A 104 -14.15 7.20 -4.57
N SER A 105 -15.21 6.49 -4.18
CA SER A 105 -16.57 7.04 -4.13
C SER A 105 -16.69 8.14 -3.07
N VAL A 106 -16.08 7.96 -1.91
CA VAL A 106 -16.04 8.99 -0.86
C VAL A 106 -15.31 10.24 -1.37
N ILE A 107 -14.16 10.08 -2.01
CA ILE A 107 -13.39 11.20 -2.60
C ILE A 107 -14.20 11.86 -3.72
N ALA A 108 -14.78 11.08 -4.63
CA ALA A 108 -15.48 11.58 -5.80
C ALA A 108 -16.73 12.43 -5.46
N THR A 109 -17.37 12.14 -4.31
CA THR A 109 -18.60 12.81 -3.84
C THR A 109 -18.38 13.72 -2.65
N ALA A 110 -17.11 13.94 -2.26
CA ALA A 110 -16.75 14.80 -1.13
C ALA A 110 -17.15 16.27 -1.38
N GLU A 111 -17.45 16.96 -0.31
CA GLU A 111 -17.66 18.41 -0.31
C GLU A 111 -16.62 19.11 0.58
N VAL A 112 -16.09 20.21 0.09
CA VAL A 112 -15.16 21.09 0.82
C VAL A 112 -15.82 22.47 0.93
N ASP A 113 -16.02 22.96 2.13
CA ASP A 113 -16.73 24.22 2.40
C ASP A 113 -18.12 24.32 1.74
N GLY A 114 -18.86 23.19 1.73
CA GLY A 114 -20.21 23.11 1.15
C GLY A 114 -20.25 23.14 -0.38
N LYS A 115 -19.11 22.89 -1.03
CA LYS A 115 -19.01 22.80 -2.50
C LYS A 115 -18.41 21.43 -2.88
N PRO A 116 -18.83 20.87 -4.02
CA PRO A 116 -18.20 19.65 -4.53
C PRO A 116 -16.68 19.81 -4.64
N ILE A 117 -15.94 18.79 -4.25
CA ILE A 117 -14.48 18.74 -4.36
C ILE A 117 -14.04 19.03 -5.80
N GLN A 118 -12.99 19.82 -5.98
CA GLN A 118 -12.42 20.10 -7.29
C GLN A 118 -11.67 18.88 -7.86
N ASP A 119 -11.66 18.74 -9.18
CA ASP A 119 -11.05 17.59 -9.85
C ASP A 119 -9.59 17.38 -9.48
N PHE A 120 -8.79 18.44 -9.48
CA PHE A 120 -7.38 18.37 -9.11
C PHE A 120 -7.18 17.91 -7.66
N GLU A 121 -8.02 18.36 -6.75
CA GLU A 121 -7.96 17.97 -5.35
C GLU A 121 -8.36 16.51 -5.16
N ALA A 122 -9.43 16.07 -5.81
CA ALA A 122 -9.86 14.66 -5.79
C ALA A 122 -8.79 13.71 -6.36
N LEU A 123 -8.15 14.10 -7.48
CA LEU A 123 -7.03 13.36 -8.08
C LEU A 123 -5.82 13.30 -7.14
N SER A 124 -5.51 14.41 -6.50
CA SER A 124 -4.40 14.50 -5.54
C SER A 124 -4.62 13.60 -4.33
N TRP A 125 -5.84 13.55 -3.79
CA TRP A 125 -6.18 12.64 -2.69
C TRP A 125 -6.11 11.18 -3.10
N ALA A 126 -6.65 10.80 -4.25
CA ALA A 126 -6.59 9.43 -4.75
C ALA A 126 -5.15 8.97 -4.95
N PHE A 127 -4.32 9.81 -5.56
CA PHE A 127 -2.88 9.55 -5.76
C PHE A 127 -2.13 9.44 -4.43
N LEU A 128 -2.36 10.36 -3.51
CA LEU A 128 -1.70 10.38 -2.20
C LEU A 128 -2.01 9.13 -1.40
N VAL A 129 -3.28 8.75 -1.30
CA VAL A 129 -3.69 7.53 -0.56
C VAL A 129 -3.04 6.30 -1.14
N MET A 130 -3.02 6.17 -2.48
CA MET A 130 -2.39 5.02 -3.14
C MET A 130 -0.89 4.96 -2.84
N THR A 131 -0.17 6.04 -3.07
CA THR A 131 1.30 6.04 -2.99
C THR A 131 1.80 5.99 -1.55
N ALA A 132 1.28 6.85 -0.67
CA ALA A 132 1.72 6.93 0.72
C ALA A 132 1.38 5.66 1.52
N GLY A 133 0.22 5.05 1.27
CA GLY A 133 -0.22 3.86 1.99
C GLY A 133 0.56 2.59 1.63
N ILE A 134 1.10 2.50 0.41
CA ILE A 134 1.87 1.34 -0.03
C ILE A 134 3.32 1.43 0.45
N ASP A 135 4.01 2.55 0.18
CA ASP A 135 5.45 2.66 0.36
C ASP A 135 5.89 2.70 1.82
N THR A 136 5.26 3.53 2.63
CA THR A 136 5.61 3.69 4.05
C THR A 136 5.42 2.39 4.83
N THR A 137 4.29 1.72 4.63
CA THR A 137 3.98 0.46 5.32
C THR A 137 4.94 -0.66 4.90
N ARG A 138 5.24 -0.78 3.60
CA ARG A 138 6.24 -1.72 3.10
C ARG A 138 7.60 -1.52 3.77
N ASN A 139 8.07 -0.29 3.82
CA ASN A 139 9.37 0.04 4.38
C ASN A 139 9.43 -0.21 5.88
N SER A 140 8.40 0.17 6.65
CA SER A 140 8.31 -0.13 8.07
C SER A 140 8.31 -1.63 8.36
N MET A 141 7.55 -2.42 7.59
CA MET A 141 7.55 -3.88 7.73
C MET A 141 8.92 -4.49 7.41
N GLY A 142 9.56 -4.03 6.31
CA GLY A 142 10.88 -4.50 5.91
C GLY A 142 11.96 -4.19 6.93
N SER A 143 12.01 -2.95 7.40
CA SER A 143 12.95 -2.52 8.44
C SER A 143 12.70 -3.23 9.77
N GLY A 144 11.43 -3.34 10.17
CA GLY A 144 11.05 -3.98 11.42
C GLY A 144 11.48 -5.44 11.51
N ILE A 145 11.30 -6.22 10.43
CA ILE A 145 11.74 -7.63 10.45
C ILE A 145 13.28 -7.73 10.49
N VAL A 146 14.00 -6.85 9.81
CA VAL A 146 15.47 -6.82 9.86
C VAL A 146 15.95 -6.52 11.27
N GLU A 147 15.36 -5.53 11.94
CA GLU A 147 15.68 -5.17 13.32
C GLU A 147 15.38 -6.31 14.32
N LEU A 148 14.25 -6.98 14.16
CA LEU A 148 13.91 -8.14 15.00
C LEU A 148 14.87 -9.31 14.78
N LEU A 149 15.25 -9.62 13.53
CA LEU A 149 16.19 -10.69 13.22
C LEU A 149 17.61 -10.36 13.71
N ALA A 150 18.00 -9.09 13.72
CA ALA A 150 19.28 -8.64 14.30
C ALA A 150 19.30 -8.74 15.84
N ARG A 151 18.13 -8.87 16.50
CA ARG A 151 17.97 -8.94 17.96
C ARG A 151 17.17 -10.18 18.37
N PRO A 152 17.74 -11.39 18.28
CA PRO A 152 17.02 -12.65 18.51
C PRO A 152 16.30 -12.73 19.86
N GLU A 153 16.90 -12.14 20.91
CA GLU A 153 16.28 -12.10 22.24
C GLU A 153 14.97 -11.29 22.27
N GLN A 154 14.94 -10.16 21.57
CA GLN A 154 13.73 -9.32 21.47
C GLN A 154 12.68 -10.03 20.61
N PHE A 155 13.09 -10.64 19.50
CA PHE A 155 12.21 -11.43 18.65
C PHE A 155 11.53 -12.56 19.43
N GLU A 156 12.31 -13.34 20.20
CA GLU A 156 11.77 -14.42 21.02
C GLU A 156 10.84 -13.91 22.14
N ARG A 157 11.09 -12.73 22.70
CA ARG A 157 10.18 -12.12 23.68
C ARG A 157 8.83 -11.81 23.05
N VAL A 158 8.80 -11.13 21.89
CA VAL A 158 7.55 -10.79 21.18
C VAL A 158 6.83 -12.07 20.74
N ARG A 159 7.57 -13.09 20.28
CA ARG A 159 7.01 -14.37 19.87
C ARG A 159 6.33 -15.13 21.02
N ARG A 160 6.87 -15.04 22.23
CA ARG A 160 6.31 -15.71 23.42
C ARG A 160 5.17 -14.96 24.08
N ASP A 161 5.18 -13.64 23.95
CA ASP A 161 4.18 -12.76 24.56
C ASP A 161 3.63 -11.77 23.55
N ALA A 162 2.48 -12.12 22.96
CA ALA A 162 1.80 -11.30 21.95
C ALA A 162 1.32 -9.95 22.51
N SER A 163 1.25 -9.76 23.83
CA SER A 163 0.89 -8.47 24.43
C SER A 163 1.95 -7.39 24.21
N LEU A 164 3.18 -7.79 23.84
CA LEU A 164 4.28 -6.89 23.49
C LEU A 164 4.21 -6.36 22.05
N ILE A 165 3.34 -6.92 21.18
CA ILE A 165 3.25 -6.52 19.77
C ILE A 165 2.96 -5.02 19.61
N PRO A 166 2.00 -4.40 20.32
CA PRO A 166 1.75 -2.97 20.18
C PRO A 166 2.98 -2.12 20.47
N THR A 167 3.72 -2.41 21.56
CA THR A 167 4.96 -1.70 21.90
C THR A 167 6.06 -1.94 20.87
N ALA A 168 6.19 -3.17 20.36
CA ALA A 168 7.16 -3.48 19.31
C ALA A 168 6.86 -2.73 18.00
N VAL A 169 5.60 -2.53 17.67
CA VAL A 169 5.19 -1.74 16.50
C VAL A 169 5.58 -0.27 16.68
N GLU A 170 5.32 0.33 17.85
CA GLU A 170 5.72 1.71 18.15
C GLU A 170 7.25 1.93 18.09
N GLU A 171 8.04 0.92 18.46
CA GLU A 171 9.51 0.97 18.36
C GLU A 171 10.05 0.81 16.93
N ILE A 172 9.23 0.25 16.02
CA ILE A 172 9.58 0.08 14.61
C ILE A 172 9.24 1.34 13.79
N LEU A 173 8.20 2.08 14.18
CA LEU A 173 7.72 3.28 13.49
C LEU A 173 8.52 4.53 13.86
#